data_e9d90aa42a2301e3490b9234b5dca722
#
_entry.id   e9d90aa42a2301e3490b9234b5dca722
#
_cell.length_a   1.000
_cell.length_b   1.000
_cell.length_c   1.000
_cell.angle_alpha   90.00
_cell.angle_beta   90.00
_cell.angle_gamma   90.00
#
_symmetry.space_group_name_H-M   'P 1'
#
loop_
_entity.id
_entity.type
_entity.pdbx_description
1 polymer ?
#
loop_
_entity_poly.entity_id
_entity_poly.type
_entity_poly.pdbx_seq_one_letter_code
_entity_poly.pdbx_strand_id
1 'polypeptide(L)'
;MDQNLAIIIPAYKGAYLKRTLDSLVQQTNKNFSVYIGDDCSPENLPDIINQYISLLNITYKKFSDNRGKSDLISQWERCLDMIQNEEYFILFSDDDIMEANCVEMFYQALACNPVSYTHLTLPTIA
;
A
#
# COMPACT_ATOMS: atom_id res chain seq x y z
N MET A 1 -12.69 14.42 4.78
CA MET A 1 -12.99 13.72 3.55
C MET A 1 -12.60 12.25 3.67
N ASP A 2 -13.48 11.37 3.26
CA ASP A 2 -13.26 9.96 3.46
C ASP A 2 -12.14 9.42 2.57
N GLN A 3 -11.24 8.66 3.16
CA GLN A 3 -10.19 7.97 2.44
C GLN A 3 -10.79 6.71 1.83
N ASN A 4 -10.92 6.70 0.51
CA ASN A 4 -11.62 5.63 -0.20
C ASN A 4 -10.67 4.67 -0.89
N LEU A 5 -9.38 4.95 -0.86
CA LEU A 5 -8.33 4.16 -1.48
C LEU A 5 -7.41 3.58 -0.43
N ALA A 6 -7.24 2.27 -0.46
CA ALA A 6 -6.27 1.56 0.36
C ALA A 6 -5.07 1.17 -0.49
N ILE A 7 -3.88 1.48 -0.03
CA ILE A 7 -2.64 1.00 -0.65
C ILE A 7 -2.12 -0.14 0.20
N ILE A 8 -2.08 -1.34 -0.37
CA ILE A 8 -1.75 -2.56 0.34
C ILE A 8 -0.32 -2.96 -0.01
N ILE A 9 0.53 -3.03 1.00
CA ILE A 9 1.94 -3.37 0.81
C ILE A 9 2.26 -4.66 1.56
N PRO A 10 2.28 -5.80 0.86
CA PRO A 10 2.86 -7.01 1.43
C PRO A 10 4.37 -6.80 1.54
N ALA A 11 4.91 -6.80 2.74
CA ALA A 11 6.29 -6.43 2.98
C ALA A 11 7.09 -7.60 3.55
N TYR A 12 8.31 -7.72 3.11
CA TYR A 12 9.25 -8.72 3.61
C TYR A 12 10.66 -8.16 3.73
N LYS A 13 11.10 -7.38 2.75
CA LYS A 13 12.45 -6.80 2.73
C LYS A 13 12.37 -5.30 3.00
N GLY A 14 13.31 -4.83 3.82
CA GLY A 14 13.38 -3.41 4.16
C GLY A 14 14.26 -2.58 3.24
N ALA A 15 15.01 -3.23 2.32
CA ALA A 15 16.04 -2.54 1.52
C ALA A 15 15.51 -1.35 0.73
N TYR A 16 14.30 -1.47 0.18
CA TYR A 16 13.69 -0.41 -0.63
C TYR A 16 12.40 0.15 -0.02
N LEU A 17 12.01 -0.34 1.16
CA LEU A 17 10.76 0.06 1.78
C LEU A 17 10.73 1.56 2.06
N LYS A 18 11.83 2.13 2.52
CA LYS A 18 11.92 3.57 2.76
C LYS A 18 11.61 4.36 1.49
N ARG A 19 12.18 3.94 0.36
CA ARG A 19 11.97 4.60 -0.93
C ARG A 19 10.53 4.47 -1.39
N THR A 20 9.92 3.31 -1.15
CA THR A 20 8.51 3.07 -1.45
C THR A 20 7.62 4.01 -0.63
N LEU A 21 7.86 4.10 0.67
CA LEU A 21 7.09 4.98 1.55
C LEU A 21 7.33 6.45 1.24
N ASP A 22 8.55 6.83 0.88
CA ASP A 22 8.84 8.20 0.45
C ASP A 22 7.99 8.59 -0.77
N SER A 23 7.79 7.66 -1.71
CA SER A 23 6.99 7.93 -2.90
C SER A 23 5.52 8.16 -2.54
N LEU A 24 5.03 7.53 -1.49
CA LEU A 24 3.67 7.75 -1.01
C LEU A 24 3.55 9.10 -0.31
N VAL A 25 4.58 9.52 0.43
CA VAL A 25 4.61 10.85 1.06
C VAL A 25 4.59 11.95 -0.02
N GLN A 26 5.18 11.69 -1.17
CA GLN A 26 5.27 12.67 -2.27
C GLN A 26 4.00 12.77 -3.11
N GLN A 27 2.97 11.98 -2.83
CA GLN A 27 1.73 12.06 -3.59
C GLN A 27 1.10 13.44 -3.45
N THR A 28 0.63 13.97 -4.58
CA THR A 28 -0.06 15.28 -4.60
C THR A 28 -1.43 15.21 -3.94
N ASN A 29 -2.05 14.03 -3.94
CA ASN A 29 -3.30 13.78 -3.23
C ASN A 29 -3.03 12.74 -2.14
N LYS A 30 -3.25 13.13 -0.87
CA LYS A 30 -2.98 12.28 0.29
C LYS A 30 -4.21 11.53 0.79
N ASN A 31 -5.25 11.45 -0.01
CA ASN A 31 -6.52 10.87 0.40
C ASN A 31 -6.49 9.34 0.24
N PHE A 32 -5.65 8.68 1.02
CA PHE A 32 -5.51 7.22 1.00
C PHE A 32 -5.02 6.72 2.36
N SER A 33 -5.26 5.44 2.61
CA SER A 33 -4.72 4.72 3.78
C SER A 33 -3.71 3.70 3.29
N VAL A 34 -2.71 3.41 4.13
CA VAL A 34 -1.66 2.44 3.82
C VAL A 34 -1.77 1.27 4.78
N TYR A 35 -1.82 0.07 4.24
CA TYR A 35 -1.84 -1.17 5.02
C TYR A 35 -0.59 -1.97 4.69
N ILE A 36 0.24 -2.21 5.69
CA ILE A 36 1.48 -2.96 5.52
C ILE A 36 1.35 -4.29 6.24
N GLY A 37 1.36 -5.38 5.47
CA GLY A 37 1.34 -6.73 5.99
C GLY A 37 2.74 -7.34 5.96
N ASP A 38 3.37 -7.44 7.12
CA ASP A 38 4.73 -7.95 7.27
C ASP A 38 4.68 -9.49 7.25
N ASP A 39 5.30 -10.08 6.24
CA ASP A 39 5.31 -11.52 5.98
C ASP A 39 6.32 -12.27 6.85
N CYS A 40 6.30 -11.97 8.15
CA CYS A 40 7.23 -12.55 9.13
C CYS A 40 8.68 -12.29 8.74
N SER A 41 8.99 -11.04 8.41
CA SER A 41 10.34 -10.65 8.00
C SER A 41 11.33 -10.79 9.15
N PRO A 42 12.55 -11.28 8.87
CA PRO A 42 13.62 -11.27 9.86
C PRO A 42 14.19 -9.87 10.09
N GLU A 43 13.85 -8.90 9.25
CA GLU A 43 14.31 -7.53 9.36
C GLU A 43 13.38 -6.72 10.26
N ASN A 44 13.92 -5.64 10.84
CA ASN A 44 13.14 -4.76 11.70
C ASN A 44 12.39 -3.72 10.87
N LEU A 45 11.31 -4.14 10.21
CA LEU A 45 10.49 -3.24 9.40
C LEU A 45 9.82 -2.13 10.22
N PRO A 46 9.36 -2.38 11.48
CA PRO A 46 8.77 -1.30 12.28
C PRO A 46 9.69 -0.10 12.47
N ASP A 47 10.99 -0.31 12.50
CA ASP A 47 11.95 0.79 12.68
C ASP A 47 11.91 1.75 11.49
N ILE A 48 11.71 1.21 10.30
CA ILE A 48 11.53 2.02 9.08
C ILE A 48 10.15 2.67 9.09
N ILE A 49 9.11 1.90 9.38
CA ILE A 49 7.71 2.33 9.29
C ILE A 49 7.42 3.45 10.29
N ASN A 50 8.02 3.40 11.47
CA ASN A 50 7.80 4.42 12.51
C ASN A 50 8.25 5.82 12.07
N GLN A 51 9.11 5.93 11.09
CA GLN A 51 9.52 7.22 10.54
C GLN A 51 8.41 7.88 9.73
N TYR A 52 7.37 7.12 9.35
CA TYR A 52 6.33 7.57 8.43
C TYR A 52 4.93 7.66 9.03
N ILE A 53 4.72 7.17 10.25
CA ILE A 53 3.38 7.13 10.85
C ILE A 53 2.79 8.50 11.12
N SER A 54 3.62 9.55 11.23
CA SER A 54 3.14 10.91 11.36
C SER A 54 2.87 11.57 10.01
N LEU A 55 3.34 10.98 8.92
CA LEU A 55 3.24 11.51 7.56
C LEU A 55 2.18 10.80 6.73
N LEU A 56 1.88 9.55 7.06
CA LEU A 56 0.94 8.71 6.33
C LEU A 56 0.03 8.00 7.32
N ASN A 57 -1.19 7.72 6.89
CA ASN A 57 -2.11 6.91 7.69
C ASN A 57 -1.79 5.44 7.48
N ILE A 58 -0.91 4.89 8.32
CA ILE A 58 -0.40 3.52 8.19
C ILE A 58 -1.00 2.61 9.24
N THR A 59 -1.50 1.46 8.80
CA THR A 59 -1.83 0.33 9.65
C THR A 59 -0.82 -0.77 9.34
N TYR A 60 -0.08 -1.19 10.35
CA TYR A 60 0.96 -2.21 10.21
C TYR A 60 0.58 -3.46 11.00
N LYS A 61 0.79 -4.63 10.39
CA LYS A 61 0.60 -5.90 11.07
C LYS A 61 1.71 -6.87 10.66
N LYS A 62 2.38 -7.45 11.66
CA LYS A 62 3.34 -8.53 11.42
C LYS A 62 2.64 -9.86 11.58
N PHE A 63 2.70 -10.70 10.56
CA PHE A 63 2.15 -12.03 10.60
C PHE A 63 3.14 -12.99 11.25
N SER A 64 2.64 -14.06 11.85
CA SER A 64 3.45 -14.98 12.63
C SER A 64 4.18 -16.02 11.78
N ASP A 65 3.87 -16.11 10.49
CA ASP A 65 4.49 -17.05 9.58
C ASP A 65 4.75 -16.39 8.22
N ASN A 66 5.77 -16.88 7.53
CA ASN A 66 6.06 -16.43 6.17
C ASN A 66 5.23 -17.25 5.19
N ARG A 67 4.44 -16.59 4.36
CA ARG A 67 3.62 -17.23 3.32
C ARG A 67 4.07 -16.88 1.91
N GLY A 68 4.67 -15.72 1.72
CA GLY A 68 5.07 -15.28 0.39
C GLY A 68 6.06 -16.20 -0.29
N LYS A 69 6.86 -16.92 0.48
CA LYS A 69 7.85 -17.84 -0.04
C LYS A 69 7.23 -19.09 -0.66
N SER A 70 6.12 -19.58 -0.09
CA SER A 70 5.49 -20.82 -0.53
C SER A 70 4.12 -20.61 -1.15
N ASP A 71 3.42 -19.53 -0.78
CA ASP A 71 2.07 -19.22 -1.25
C ASP A 71 1.86 -17.71 -1.24
N LEU A 72 2.32 -17.06 -2.29
CA LEU A 72 2.26 -15.61 -2.42
C LEU A 72 0.83 -15.09 -2.43
N ILE A 73 -0.09 -15.84 -3.03
CA ILE A 73 -1.51 -15.45 -3.07
C ILE A 73 -2.09 -15.42 -1.66
N SER A 74 -1.75 -16.39 -0.83
CA SER A 74 -2.20 -16.41 0.58
C SER A 74 -1.69 -15.19 1.34
N GLN A 75 -0.44 -14.77 1.09
CA GLN A 75 0.10 -13.56 1.70
C GLN A 75 -0.67 -12.32 1.25
N TRP A 76 -0.96 -12.19 -0.03
CA TRP A 76 -1.73 -11.07 -0.55
C TRP A 76 -3.13 -11.04 0.04
N GLU A 77 -3.80 -12.20 0.11
CA GLU A 77 -5.17 -12.29 0.64
C GLU A 77 -5.26 -11.84 2.08
N ARG A 78 -4.31 -12.25 2.93
CA ARG A 78 -4.36 -11.82 4.34
C ARG A 78 -4.00 -10.34 4.51
N CYS A 79 -3.22 -9.76 3.59
CA CYS A 79 -3.00 -8.32 3.58
C CYS A 79 -4.26 -7.57 3.17
N LEU A 80 -5.00 -8.07 2.18
CA LEU A 80 -6.28 -7.48 1.77
C LEU A 80 -7.32 -7.53 2.88
N ASP A 81 -7.27 -8.56 3.71
CA ASP A 81 -8.18 -8.69 4.87
C ASP A 81 -7.97 -7.60 5.90
N MET A 82 -6.87 -6.86 5.84
CA MET A 82 -6.62 -5.74 6.75
C MET A 82 -7.48 -4.51 6.41
N ILE A 83 -8.01 -4.42 5.20
CA ILE A 83 -8.79 -3.27 4.75
C ILE A 83 -10.02 -3.09 5.63
N GLN A 84 -10.30 -1.84 6.03
CA GLN A 84 -11.41 -1.53 6.93
C GLN A 84 -12.60 -0.91 6.20
N ASN A 85 -12.44 0.31 5.67
CA ASN A 85 -13.55 1.08 5.11
C ASN A 85 -13.39 1.42 3.64
N GLU A 86 -12.20 1.32 3.11
CA GLU A 86 -11.92 1.77 1.75
C GLU A 86 -12.63 0.88 0.73
N GLU A 87 -13.23 1.49 -0.28
CA GLU A 87 -13.94 0.78 -1.34
C GLU A 87 -13.00 0.26 -2.42
N TYR A 88 -11.82 0.87 -2.56
CA TYR A 88 -10.86 0.56 -3.61
C TYR A 88 -9.51 0.26 -3.01
N PHE A 89 -8.72 -0.55 -3.68
CA PHE A 89 -7.37 -0.83 -3.23
C PHE A 89 -6.40 -0.94 -4.40
N ILE A 90 -5.14 -0.69 -4.10
CA ILE A 90 -4.00 -0.95 -4.98
C ILE A 90 -3.08 -1.92 -4.25
N LEU A 91 -2.74 -3.03 -4.87
CA LEU A 91 -1.74 -3.94 -4.34
C LEU A 91 -0.37 -3.46 -4.81
N PHE A 92 0.46 -3.05 -3.86
CA PHE A 92 1.71 -2.35 -4.16
C PHE A 92 2.88 -3.09 -3.49
N SER A 93 3.99 -3.21 -4.20
CA SER A 93 5.13 -3.95 -3.69
C SER A 93 5.99 -3.11 -2.74
N ASP A 94 6.76 -3.78 -1.87
CA ASP A 94 7.66 -3.11 -0.93
C ASP A 94 8.95 -2.59 -1.59
N ASP A 95 9.07 -2.71 -2.90
CA ASP A 95 10.19 -2.17 -3.67
C ASP A 95 9.75 -1.29 -4.84
N ASP A 96 8.47 -0.96 -4.94
CA ASP A 96 7.95 -0.09 -6.00
C ASP A 96 7.99 1.37 -5.59
N ILE A 97 7.99 2.24 -6.60
CA ILE A 97 7.90 3.69 -6.42
C ILE A 97 6.67 4.17 -7.17
N MET A 98 5.81 4.94 -6.48
CA MET A 98 4.60 5.47 -7.08
C MET A 98 4.86 6.89 -7.60
N GLU A 99 4.42 7.18 -8.82
CA GLU A 99 4.52 8.53 -9.36
C GLU A 99 3.67 9.50 -8.53
N ALA A 100 4.13 10.76 -8.43
CA ALA A 100 3.58 11.73 -7.49
C ALA A 100 2.10 12.05 -7.72
N ASN A 101 1.60 11.90 -8.95
CA ASN A 101 0.21 12.22 -9.29
C ASN A 101 -0.69 10.98 -9.38
N CYS A 102 -0.21 9.83 -8.94
CA CYS A 102 -0.91 8.55 -9.15
C CYS A 102 -2.25 8.52 -8.43
N VAL A 103 -2.28 8.93 -7.17
CA VAL A 103 -3.52 8.95 -6.39
C VAL A 103 -4.49 10.00 -6.96
N GLU A 104 -3.98 11.15 -7.36
CA GLU A 104 -4.81 12.18 -7.97
C GLU A 104 -5.46 11.68 -9.27
N MET A 105 -4.69 11.00 -10.10
CA MET A 105 -5.21 10.40 -11.35
C MET A 105 -6.30 9.35 -11.06
N PHE A 106 -6.11 8.57 -10.00
CA PHE A 106 -7.12 7.61 -9.59
C PHE A 106 -8.45 8.31 -9.27
N TYR A 107 -8.41 9.37 -8.46
CA TYR A 107 -9.64 10.06 -8.09
C TYR A 107 -10.28 10.80 -9.26
N GLN A 108 -9.48 11.32 -10.19
CA GLN A 108 -10.00 11.94 -11.40
C GLN A 108 -10.72 10.91 -12.28
N ALA A 109 -10.12 9.74 -12.46
CA ALA A 109 -10.74 8.66 -13.23
C ALA A 109 -12.04 8.19 -12.58
N LEU A 110 -12.04 8.09 -11.25
CA LEU A 110 -13.22 7.66 -10.51
C LEU A 110 -14.36 8.69 -10.64
N ALA A 111 -14.05 9.97 -10.64
CA ALA A 111 -15.05 11.03 -10.81
C ALA A 111 -15.67 11.02 -12.21
N CYS A 112 -14.89 10.63 -13.23
CA CYS A 112 -15.39 10.55 -14.60
C CYS A 112 -16.25 9.31 -14.84
N ASN A 113 -15.92 8.18 -14.19
CA ASN A 113 -16.62 6.90 -14.39
C ASN A 113 -16.80 6.16 -13.08
N PRO A 114 -17.67 6.67 -12.18
CA PRO A 114 -17.71 6.16 -10.79
C PRO A 114 -18.24 4.73 -10.67
N VAL A 115 -18.93 4.19 -11.66
CA VAL A 115 -19.59 2.89 -11.52
C VAL A 115 -18.81 1.72 -12.09
N SER A 116 -17.73 1.96 -12.81
CA SER A 116 -17.11 0.89 -13.60
C SER A 116 -15.71 0.50 -13.16
N TYR A 117 -15.13 1.18 -12.17
CA TYR A 117 -13.76 0.90 -11.79
C TYR A 117 -13.69 0.03 -10.55
N THR A 118 -13.76 -1.28 -10.75
CA THR A 118 -13.46 -2.26 -9.70
C THR A 118 -11.98 -2.57 -9.69
N HIS A 119 -11.28 -2.31 -10.78
CA HIS A 119 -9.83 -2.37 -10.81
C HIS A 119 -9.31 -1.34 -11.80
N LEU A 120 -8.14 -0.79 -11.52
CA LEU A 120 -7.56 0.30 -12.28
C LEU A 120 -6.05 0.11 -12.33
N THR A 121 -5.50 0.20 -13.54
CA THR A 121 -4.04 0.17 -13.69
C THR A 121 -3.51 1.59 -13.53
N LEU A 122 -2.64 1.78 -12.52
CA LEU A 122 -2.01 3.06 -12.25
C LEU A 122 -0.53 3.01 -12.61
N PRO A 123 0.04 4.14 -13.05
CA PRO A 123 1.47 4.17 -13.38
C PRO A 123 2.32 4.01 -12.11
N THR A 124 3.26 3.10 -12.16
CA THR A 124 4.23 2.88 -11.10
C THR A 124 5.62 2.72 -11.71
N ILE A 125 6.65 2.93 -10.88
CA ILE A 125 8.04 2.71 -11.27
C ILE A 125 8.62 1.70 -10.29
N ALA A 126 9.05 0.59 -10.84
CA ALA A 126 9.64 -0.47 -10.02
C ALA A 126 11.12 -0.22 -9.72
#